data_7dfbd4c419387ec853703d5ba987e9bc
#
_entry.id   7dfbd4c419387ec853703d5ba987e9bc
#
_cell.length_a   1.000
_cell.length_b   1.000
_cell.length_c   1.000
_cell.angle_alpha   90.00
_cell.angle_beta   90.00
_cell.angle_gamma   90.00
#
_symmetry.space_group_name_H-M   'P 1'
#
loop_
_entity.id
_entity.type
_entity.pdbx_description
1 polymer ?
#
loop_
_entity_poly.entity_id
_entity_poly.type
_entity_poly.pdbx_seq_one_letter_code
_entity_poly.pdbx_strand_id
1 'polypeptide(L)'
;MTTPNTAGINGGRAVHTKCLHRRESLIAFVLVLFAVAFNLYHLFPEVAVKVTDPNDTGMHLLATELAVEGITQGLDFTDPWMGSIGMGFPLFHYYQHLPYLSTALIHILTLRALSPFELVNWTTYLLLSLFPLSIYWSMRRIGFDQLSSAMGGLVASLTATDGLYGLDFASYVWRGYGIYPQLWAMVVMPPALAICYRVLREGRGYFWATLLLAATLMSHLIYGSIVFLTLGVLTFLPTTRLLTSEFPRVIWMRWKRLLILLVMVVVVTSYFLAPLILDQPYLNLSVLEDPRLYDSYGYSVLLPALARGELFDFDRFPSFTILLAIGFGICLRRWREERYLIPVAIFSLWLL
;
A
#
# COMPACT_ATOMS: atom_id res chain seq x y z
N MET A 1 9.49 58.07 -32.17
CA MET A 1 8.59 56.96 -31.78
C MET A 1 9.39 56.04 -30.87
N THR A 2 9.16 56.16 -29.58
CA THR A 2 9.85 55.38 -28.54
C THR A 2 9.03 54.13 -28.27
N THR A 3 9.63 52.95 -28.48
CA THR A 3 9.03 51.65 -28.14
C THR A 3 8.94 51.49 -26.63
N PRO A 4 7.80 51.06 -26.07
CA PRO A 4 7.68 50.84 -24.63
C PRO A 4 8.46 49.60 -24.20
N ASN A 5 9.18 49.76 -23.12
CA ASN A 5 10.05 48.76 -22.48
C ASN A 5 9.21 47.62 -21.83
N THR A 6 9.09 46.48 -22.48
CA THR A 6 8.33 45.28 -22.02
C THR A 6 9.09 44.41 -21.03
N ALA A 7 10.30 44.81 -20.60
CA ALA A 7 11.15 44.00 -19.72
C ALA A 7 10.67 43.94 -18.24
N GLY A 8 9.85 44.90 -17.78
CA GLY A 8 9.42 44.96 -16.36
C GLY A 8 8.28 44.00 -15.97
N ILE A 9 7.44 43.60 -16.95
CA ILE A 9 6.20 42.82 -16.65
C ILE A 9 6.51 41.33 -16.44
N ASN A 10 7.56 40.80 -17.08
CA ASN A 10 7.91 39.36 -16.95
C ASN A 10 8.66 39.06 -15.65
N GLY A 11 9.41 39.98 -15.09
CA GLY A 11 10.12 39.80 -13.82
C GLY A 11 9.19 39.62 -12.61
N GLY A 12 8.12 40.43 -12.54
CA GLY A 12 7.14 40.39 -11.45
C GLY A 12 6.33 39.07 -11.43
N ARG A 13 5.95 38.53 -12.58
CA ARG A 13 5.24 37.26 -12.71
C ARG A 13 6.11 36.07 -12.28
N ALA A 14 7.38 36.06 -12.66
CA ALA A 14 8.32 34.99 -12.30
C ALA A 14 8.63 34.95 -10.78
N VAL A 15 8.73 36.09 -10.13
CA VAL A 15 8.93 36.20 -8.67
C VAL A 15 7.67 35.76 -7.92
N HIS A 16 6.49 36.19 -8.38
CA HIS A 16 5.22 35.81 -7.75
C HIS A 16 4.96 34.28 -7.85
N THR A 17 5.23 33.66 -8.99
CA THR A 17 5.09 32.20 -9.17
C THR A 17 6.08 31.41 -8.31
N LYS A 18 7.33 31.86 -8.15
CA LYS A 18 8.31 31.25 -7.25
C LYS A 18 7.88 31.35 -5.77
N CYS A 19 7.33 32.48 -5.36
CA CYS A 19 6.85 32.69 -4.00
C CYS A 19 5.64 31.81 -3.67
N LEU A 20 4.69 31.67 -4.58
CA LEU A 20 3.53 30.77 -4.43
C LEU A 20 3.98 29.31 -4.34
N HIS A 21 4.87 28.87 -5.20
CA HIS A 21 5.39 27.49 -5.18
C HIS A 21 6.15 27.16 -3.89
N ARG A 22 6.87 28.13 -3.33
CA ARG A 22 7.55 27.96 -2.03
C ARG A 22 6.56 27.86 -0.88
N ARG A 23 5.47 28.61 -0.89
CA ARG A 23 4.40 28.52 0.13
C ARG A 23 3.67 27.19 0.06
N GLU A 24 3.30 26.73 -1.14
CA GLU A 24 2.67 25.41 -1.33
C GLU A 24 3.59 24.27 -0.83
N SER A 25 4.88 24.33 -1.14
CA SER A 25 5.86 23.35 -0.66
C SER A 25 5.97 23.34 0.87
N LEU A 26 5.96 24.51 1.50
CA LEU A 26 6.02 24.61 2.95
C LEU A 26 4.74 24.06 3.59
N ILE A 27 3.57 24.41 3.07
CA ILE A 27 2.29 23.88 3.57
C ILE A 27 2.24 22.37 3.42
N ALA A 28 2.61 21.83 2.26
CA ALA A 28 2.65 20.39 2.02
C ALA A 28 3.60 19.68 2.99
N PHE A 29 4.79 20.25 3.23
CA PHE A 29 5.74 19.72 4.20
C PHE A 29 5.17 19.70 5.62
N VAL A 30 4.55 20.81 6.06
CA VAL A 30 3.92 20.92 7.39
C VAL A 30 2.80 19.90 7.56
N LEU A 31 1.94 19.73 6.55
CA LEU A 31 0.84 18.74 6.61
C LEU A 31 1.36 17.30 6.75
N VAL A 32 2.37 16.92 5.97
CA VAL A 32 2.96 15.57 6.04
C VAL A 32 3.69 15.38 7.37
N LEU A 33 4.45 16.38 7.81
CA LEU A 33 5.13 16.34 9.12
C LEU A 33 4.12 16.21 10.27
N PHE A 34 3.02 16.97 10.20
CA PHE A 34 1.94 16.87 11.18
C PHE A 34 1.32 15.47 11.21
N ALA A 35 1.01 14.88 10.04
CA ALA A 35 0.47 13.53 9.96
C ALA A 35 1.41 12.49 10.59
N VAL A 36 2.70 12.56 10.29
CA VAL A 36 3.70 11.66 10.86
C VAL A 36 3.86 11.88 12.36
N ALA A 37 3.98 13.14 12.80
CA ALA A 37 4.13 13.48 14.22
C ALA A 37 2.91 13.06 15.05
N PHE A 38 1.71 13.26 14.49
CA PHE A 38 0.47 12.81 15.11
C PHE A 38 0.44 11.29 15.31
N ASN A 39 0.79 10.52 14.27
CA ASN A 39 0.87 9.06 14.36
C ASN A 39 1.94 8.62 15.37
N LEU A 40 3.13 9.22 15.32
CA LEU A 40 4.21 8.90 16.27
C LEU A 40 3.77 9.13 17.72
N TYR A 41 3.03 10.20 17.99
CA TYR A 41 2.53 10.50 19.32
C TYR A 41 1.43 9.51 19.76
N HIS A 42 0.42 9.31 18.93
CA HIS A 42 -0.74 8.48 19.30
C HIS A 42 -0.47 6.98 19.32
N LEU A 43 0.45 6.50 18.47
CA LEU A 43 0.82 5.09 18.39
C LEU A 43 1.97 4.71 19.32
N PHE A 44 2.55 5.67 20.05
CA PHE A 44 3.65 5.40 20.97
C PHE A 44 3.38 4.26 21.98
N PRO A 45 2.15 4.03 22.46
CA PRO A 45 1.84 2.87 23.29
C PRO A 45 2.23 1.51 22.68
N GLU A 46 2.27 1.36 21.36
CA GLU A 46 2.71 0.12 20.68
C GLU A 46 4.11 -0.33 21.10
N VAL A 47 4.99 0.62 21.38
CA VAL A 47 6.37 0.34 21.80
C VAL A 47 6.60 0.57 23.29
N ALA A 48 5.77 1.35 23.96
CA ALA A 48 5.89 1.64 25.37
C ALA A 48 5.28 0.55 26.27
N VAL A 49 4.21 -0.09 25.81
CA VAL A 49 3.48 -1.11 26.55
C VAL A 49 3.99 -2.48 26.10
N LYS A 50 4.68 -3.18 27.00
CA LYS A 50 5.27 -4.50 26.71
C LYS A 50 4.23 -5.63 26.87
N VAL A 51 3.17 -5.58 26.08
CA VAL A 51 2.12 -6.59 26.04
C VAL A 51 1.83 -6.96 24.59
N THR A 52 1.69 -8.24 24.29
CA THR A 52 1.16 -8.71 23.01
C THR A 52 -0.35 -8.51 23.03
N ASP A 53 -0.91 -8.04 21.90
CA ASP A 53 -2.35 -8.15 21.73
C ASP A 53 -2.77 -9.64 21.66
N PRO A 54 -3.99 -9.98 22.04
CA PRO A 54 -4.47 -11.36 22.08
C PRO A 54 -4.78 -11.96 20.68
N ASN A 55 -4.50 -11.23 19.60
CA ASN A 55 -4.79 -11.61 18.23
C ASN A 55 -3.58 -12.32 17.59
N ASP A 56 -3.33 -12.15 16.31
CA ASP A 56 -2.32 -12.88 15.53
C ASP A 56 -0.87 -12.50 15.85
N THR A 57 -0.63 -11.48 16.68
CA THR A 57 0.73 -11.03 17.05
C THR A 57 1.58 -12.17 17.63
N GLY A 58 0.98 -13.08 18.38
CA GLY A 58 1.67 -14.28 18.89
C GLY A 58 2.21 -15.17 17.78
N MET A 59 1.43 -15.38 16.71
CA MET A 59 1.85 -16.10 15.51
C MET A 59 2.96 -15.37 14.75
N HIS A 60 2.84 -14.07 14.63
CA HIS A 60 3.86 -13.25 13.96
C HIS A 60 5.19 -13.24 14.70
N LEU A 61 5.13 -13.21 16.04
CA LEU A 61 6.32 -13.33 16.87
C LEU A 61 6.97 -14.72 16.70
N LEU A 62 6.20 -15.80 16.79
CA LEU A 62 6.68 -17.16 16.61
C LEU A 62 7.32 -17.34 15.21
N ALA A 63 6.68 -16.84 14.15
CA ALA A 63 7.23 -16.88 12.80
C ALA A 63 8.57 -16.13 12.69
N THR A 64 8.69 -14.99 13.39
CA THR A 64 9.94 -14.23 13.47
C THR A 64 11.03 -15.00 14.23
N GLU A 65 10.69 -15.64 15.33
CA GLU A 65 11.62 -16.45 16.13
C GLU A 65 12.12 -17.67 15.34
N LEU A 66 11.22 -18.35 14.62
CA LEU A 66 11.60 -19.46 13.72
C LEU A 66 12.56 -18.98 12.61
N ALA A 67 12.32 -17.79 12.06
CA ALA A 67 13.23 -17.21 11.07
C ALA A 67 14.61 -16.87 11.68
N VAL A 68 14.66 -16.34 12.91
CA VAL A 68 15.91 -16.10 13.65
C VAL A 68 16.65 -17.40 13.90
N GLU A 69 15.94 -18.42 14.34
CA GLU A 69 16.51 -19.74 14.61
C GLU A 69 17.09 -20.35 13.32
N GLY A 70 16.33 -20.38 12.23
CA GLY A 70 16.77 -20.90 10.94
C GLY A 70 18.06 -20.21 10.46
N ILE A 71 18.11 -18.88 10.49
CA ILE A 71 19.29 -18.11 10.07
C ILE A 71 20.49 -18.39 10.99
N THR A 72 20.29 -18.43 12.30
CA THR A 72 21.41 -18.58 13.28
C THR A 72 21.98 -19.97 13.35
N GLN A 73 21.16 -20.97 13.09
CA GLN A 73 21.58 -22.38 13.07
C GLN A 73 22.09 -22.84 11.70
N GLY A 74 21.99 -21.98 10.67
CA GLY A 74 22.36 -22.35 9.30
C GLY A 74 21.39 -23.35 8.66
N LEU A 75 20.14 -23.38 9.13
CA LEU A 75 19.06 -24.16 8.57
C LEU A 75 18.41 -23.43 7.39
N ASP A 76 17.53 -24.09 6.68
CA ASP A 76 16.73 -23.44 5.66
C ASP A 76 15.70 -22.50 6.32
N PHE A 77 16.04 -21.22 6.36
CA PHE A 77 15.16 -20.20 6.93
C PHE A 77 13.98 -19.84 6.02
N THR A 78 13.93 -20.36 4.80
CA THR A 78 12.79 -20.22 3.88
C THR A 78 11.79 -21.34 4.03
N ASP A 79 12.12 -22.38 4.83
CA ASP A 79 11.29 -23.54 5.11
C ASP A 79 11.33 -23.95 6.60
N PRO A 80 11.01 -23.05 7.54
CA PRO A 80 10.99 -23.40 8.95
C PRO A 80 9.79 -24.28 9.29
N TRP A 81 10.04 -25.34 10.06
CA TRP A 81 8.99 -26.21 10.55
C TRP A 81 8.31 -25.62 11.78
N MET A 82 7.01 -25.34 11.69
CA MET A 82 6.20 -24.91 12.83
C MET A 82 5.59 -26.12 13.52
N GLY A 83 6.23 -26.61 14.58
CA GLY A 83 5.79 -27.82 15.31
C GLY A 83 4.66 -27.61 16.32
N SER A 84 4.33 -26.38 16.68
CA SER A 84 3.38 -26.04 17.75
C SER A 84 1.90 -26.15 17.38
N ILE A 85 1.58 -26.25 16.10
CA ILE A 85 0.20 -26.29 15.58
C ILE A 85 0.01 -27.52 14.69
N GLY A 86 -1.06 -28.28 14.91
CA GLY A 86 -1.54 -29.31 13.99
C GLY A 86 -0.54 -30.43 13.67
N MET A 87 0.31 -30.84 14.60
CA MET A 87 1.43 -31.76 14.41
C MET A 87 2.59 -31.23 13.58
N GLY A 88 2.56 -29.97 13.25
CA GLY A 88 3.62 -29.27 12.52
C GLY A 88 3.40 -29.21 11.01
N PHE A 89 3.89 -28.13 10.41
CA PHE A 89 3.87 -27.89 8.96
C PHE A 89 4.98 -26.92 8.55
N PRO A 90 5.41 -26.92 7.27
CA PRO A 90 6.38 -25.96 6.75
C PRO A 90 5.70 -24.59 6.59
N LEU A 91 5.89 -23.69 7.57
CA LEU A 91 5.15 -22.45 7.67
C LEU A 91 5.25 -21.59 6.40
N PHE A 92 6.47 -21.42 5.89
CA PHE A 92 6.71 -20.48 4.78
C PHE A 92 6.45 -21.07 3.38
N HIS A 93 6.06 -22.34 3.29
CA HIS A 93 5.44 -22.87 2.07
C HIS A 93 4.04 -22.30 1.83
N TYR A 94 3.31 -21.98 2.90
CA TYR A 94 1.91 -21.57 2.82
C TYR A 94 1.69 -20.11 3.21
N TYR A 95 2.71 -19.47 3.79
CA TYR A 95 2.56 -18.13 4.33
C TYR A 95 3.70 -17.19 3.88
N GLN A 96 3.33 -15.98 3.55
CA GLN A 96 4.28 -14.94 3.13
C GLN A 96 5.28 -14.62 4.27
N HIS A 97 6.56 -14.52 3.95
CA HIS A 97 7.60 -14.54 4.96
C HIS A 97 8.57 -13.34 4.94
N LEU A 98 8.49 -12.44 3.96
CA LEU A 98 9.41 -11.31 3.88
C LEU A 98 9.44 -10.44 5.15
N PRO A 99 8.31 -10.13 5.82
CA PRO A 99 8.31 -9.36 7.06
C PRO A 99 9.11 -10.05 8.18
N TYR A 100 8.94 -11.35 8.35
CA TYR A 100 9.62 -12.13 9.40
C TYR A 100 11.12 -12.25 9.15
N LEU A 101 11.50 -12.55 7.90
CA LEU A 101 12.92 -12.61 7.50
C LEU A 101 13.59 -11.25 7.64
N SER A 102 12.89 -10.18 7.28
CA SER A 102 13.42 -8.81 7.43
C SER A 102 13.64 -8.47 8.90
N THR A 103 12.69 -8.80 9.77
CA THR A 103 12.77 -8.56 11.21
C THR A 103 13.85 -9.42 11.86
N ALA A 104 13.94 -10.69 11.48
CA ALA A 104 15.00 -11.59 11.94
C ALA A 104 16.39 -11.08 11.53
N LEU A 105 16.54 -10.61 10.29
CA LEU A 105 17.79 -10.03 9.80
C LEU A 105 18.17 -8.78 10.59
N ILE A 106 17.22 -7.88 10.86
CA ILE A 106 17.45 -6.68 11.69
C ILE A 106 17.90 -7.11 13.10
N HIS A 107 17.25 -8.11 13.71
CA HIS A 107 17.63 -8.63 15.02
C HIS A 107 19.10 -9.10 15.06
N ILE A 108 19.50 -9.87 14.05
CA ILE A 108 20.87 -10.40 13.96
C ILE A 108 21.89 -9.28 13.66
N LEU A 109 21.61 -8.40 12.72
CA LEU A 109 22.49 -7.29 12.33
C LEU A 109 22.68 -6.26 13.44
N THR A 110 21.68 -6.10 14.32
CA THR A 110 21.79 -5.24 15.51
C THR A 110 22.43 -5.98 16.70
N LEU A 111 23.08 -7.11 16.46
CA LEU A 111 23.73 -7.95 17.48
C LEU A 111 22.78 -8.31 18.63
N ARG A 112 21.50 -8.53 18.28
CA ARG A 112 20.43 -8.88 19.25
C ARG A 112 20.16 -7.80 20.31
N ALA A 113 20.49 -6.53 20.01
CA ALA A 113 20.25 -5.40 20.92
C ALA A 113 18.77 -5.21 21.27
N LEU A 114 17.87 -5.56 20.33
CA LEU A 114 16.41 -5.60 20.54
C LEU A 114 15.93 -7.05 20.36
N SER A 115 15.01 -7.48 21.21
CA SER A 115 14.37 -8.79 21.07
C SER A 115 13.46 -8.84 19.81
N PRO A 116 13.13 -10.04 19.28
CA PRO A 116 12.15 -10.17 18.21
C PRO A 116 10.81 -9.52 18.54
N PHE A 117 10.35 -9.63 19.78
CA PHE A 117 9.16 -8.97 20.29
C PHE A 117 9.23 -7.44 20.16
N GLU A 118 10.31 -6.84 20.65
CA GLU A 118 10.49 -5.39 20.55
C GLU A 118 10.58 -4.94 19.09
N LEU A 119 11.22 -5.72 18.23
CA LEU A 119 11.33 -5.39 16.81
C LEU A 119 10.00 -5.47 16.07
N VAL A 120 9.16 -6.46 16.36
CA VAL A 120 7.80 -6.55 15.80
C VAL A 120 7.00 -5.29 16.19
N ASN A 121 7.02 -4.90 17.47
CA ASN A 121 6.31 -3.70 17.95
C ASN A 121 6.89 -2.41 17.35
N TRP A 122 8.21 -2.25 17.32
CA TRP A 122 8.86 -1.10 16.70
C TRP A 122 8.57 -1.00 15.20
N THR A 123 8.55 -2.13 14.50
CA THR A 123 8.26 -2.16 13.07
C THR A 123 6.81 -1.79 12.81
N THR A 124 5.86 -2.35 13.56
CA THR A 124 4.43 -2.00 13.51
C THR A 124 4.24 -0.50 13.72
N TYR A 125 4.83 0.03 14.79
CA TYR A 125 4.78 1.45 15.12
C TYR A 125 5.32 2.35 14.00
N LEU A 126 6.49 2.01 13.45
CA LEU A 126 7.13 2.80 12.40
C LEU A 126 6.40 2.70 11.07
N LEU A 127 5.92 1.52 10.67
CA LEU A 127 5.15 1.34 9.44
C LEU A 127 3.89 2.19 9.45
N LEU A 128 3.11 2.15 10.53
CA LEU A 128 1.91 2.96 10.68
C LEU A 128 2.24 4.46 10.75
N SER A 129 3.26 4.83 11.52
CA SER A 129 3.62 6.25 11.69
C SER A 129 4.14 6.89 10.42
N LEU A 130 4.85 6.13 9.58
CA LEU A 130 5.45 6.62 8.34
C LEU A 130 4.57 6.39 7.10
N PHE A 131 3.43 5.73 7.22
CA PHE A 131 2.51 5.49 6.11
C PHE A 131 2.11 6.77 5.34
N PRO A 132 1.88 7.93 5.97
CA PRO A 132 1.65 9.19 5.26
C PRO A 132 2.71 9.54 4.23
N LEU A 133 3.99 9.20 4.51
CA LEU A 133 5.10 9.44 3.58
C LEU A 133 5.00 8.55 2.34
N SER A 134 4.61 7.28 2.52
CA SER A 134 4.40 6.35 1.42
C SER A 134 3.34 6.88 0.44
N ILE A 135 2.20 7.31 0.95
CA ILE A 135 1.11 7.88 0.13
C ILE A 135 1.54 9.19 -0.53
N TYR A 136 2.12 10.12 0.24
CA TYR A 136 2.61 11.40 -0.31
C TYR A 136 3.57 11.17 -1.47
N TRP A 137 4.60 10.35 -1.25
CA TRP A 137 5.61 10.06 -2.26
C TRP A 137 5.00 9.43 -3.51
N SER A 138 4.10 8.47 -3.33
CA SER A 138 3.45 7.75 -4.43
C SER A 138 2.58 8.65 -5.28
N MET A 139 1.75 9.50 -4.65
CA MET A 139 0.94 10.48 -5.36
C MET A 139 1.79 11.49 -6.13
N ARG A 140 2.89 11.96 -5.53
CA ARG A 140 3.88 12.82 -6.21
C ARG A 140 4.47 12.12 -7.44
N ARG A 141 4.77 10.84 -7.31
CA ARG A 141 5.37 10.03 -8.39
C ARG A 141 4.40 9.76 -9.53
N ILE A 142 3.12 9.64 -9.24
CA ILE A 142 2.04 9.53 -10.24
C ILE A 142 1.84 10.86 -10.99
N GLY A 143 2.14 12.00 -10.37
CA GLY A 143 2.08 13.33 -10.99
C GLY A 143 1.05 14.28 -10.39
N PHE A 144 0.55 13.99 -9.18
CA PHE A 144 -0.26 14.95 -8.42
C PHE A 144 0.60 16.12 -7.91
N ASP A 145 -0.01 17.26 -7.69
CA ASP A 145 0.65 18.42 -7.07
C ASP A 145 1.01 18.14 -5.59
N GLN A 146 1.82 19.02 -5.00
CA GLN A 146 2.34 18.85 -3.66
C GLN A 146 1.25 18.86 -2.59
N LEU A 147 0.29 19.79 -2.73
CA LEU A 147 -0.76 19.97 -1.73
C LEU A 147 -1.75 18.81 -1.77
N SER A 148 -2.21 18.40 -2.96
CA SER A 148 -3.08 17.21 -3.12
C SER A 148 -2.41 15.95 -2.58
N SER A 149 -1.11 15.77 -2.81
CA SER A 149 -0.35 14.63 -2.31
C SER A 149 -0.20 14.65 -0.79
N ALA A 150 0.02 15.83 -0.20
CA ALA A 150 0.12 16.00 1.25
C ALA A 150 -1.24 15.75 1.94
N MET A 151 -2.33 16.21 1.35
CA MET A 151 -3.69 15.91 1.83
C MET A 151 -3.99 14.42 1.75
N GLY A 152 -3.58 13.72 0.67
CA GLY A 152 -3.70 12.27 0.57
C GLY A 152 -2.95 11.56 1.70
N GLY A 153 -1.72 11.97 1.99
CA GLY A 153 -0.94 11.43 3.11
C GLY A 153 -1.58 11.71 4.47
N LEU A 154 -2.13 12.92 4.67
CA LEU A 154 -2.80 13.29 5.91
C LEU A 154 -4.06 12.42 6.16
N VAL A 155 -4.89 12.26 5.13
CA VAL A 155 -6.16 11.52 5.26
C VAL A 155 -5.94 10.01 5.35
N ALA A 156 -4.94 9.47 4.65
CA ALA A 156 -4.69 8.03 4.61
C ALA A 156 -4.39 7.42 5.98
N SER A 157 -3.71 8.15 6.86
CA SER A 157 -3.42 7.69 8.22
C SER A 157 -4.62 7.70 9.16
N LEU A 158 -5.71 8.37 8.76
CA LEU A 158 -6.92 8.51 9.56
C LEU A 158 -8.01 7.51 9.15
N THR A 159 -7.77 6.67 8.13
CA THR A 159 -8.73 5.65 7.72
C THR A 159 -8.69 4.46 8.68
N ALA A 160 -9.83 4.16 9.24
CA ALA A 160 -10.04 3.06 10.16
C ALA A 160 -10.45 1.80 9.42
N THR A 161 -10.09 0.65 9.98
CA THR A 161 -10.37 -0.65 9.37
C THR A 161 -10.79 -1.73 10.38
N ASP A 162 -11.21 -1.38 11.56
CA ASP A 162 -11.60 -2.35 12.60
C ASP A 162 -12.94 -3.05 12.28
N GLY A 163 -12.93 -3.88 11.24
CA GLY A 163 -14.18 -4.42 10.68
C GLY A 163 -15.17 -3.33 10.26
N LEU A 164 -14.78 -2.11 10.49
CA LEU A 164 -15.48 -0.86 10.35
C LEU A 164 -14.54 0.07 9.60
N TYR A 165 -14.86 0.40 8.38
CA TYR A 165 -14.08 1.32 7.56
C TYR A 165 -14.44 2.76 7.94
N GLY A 166 -13.46 3.58 8.34
CA GLY A 166 -13.68 4.98 8.67
C GLY A 166 -12.61 5.58 9.56
N LEU A 167 -12.84 6.79 10.06
CA LEU A 167 -11.94 7.48 10.98
C LEU A 167 -12.24 7.07 12.42
N ASP A 168 -11.45 6.17 12.96
CA ASP A 168 -11.54 5.76 14.35
C ASP A 168 -10.14 5.57 14.94
N PHE A 169 -9.97 5.96 16.22
CA PHE A 169 -8.75 5.71 16.99
C PHE A 169 -8.55 4.22 17.33
N ALA A 170 -9.61 3.43 17.30
CA ALA A 170 -9.58 1.98 17.51
C ALA A 170 -9.36 1.20 16.22
N SER A 171 -9.05 1.88 15.12
CA SER A 171 -8.96 1.25 13.83
C SER A 171 -7.75 0.33 13.70
N TYR A 172 -7.93 -0.65 12.86
CA TYR A 172 -6.93 -1.60 12.44
C TYR A 172 -5.64 -0.95 11.88
N VAL A 173 -5.77 0.06 11.01
CA VAL A 173 -4.62 0.83 10.48
C VAL A 173 -3.94 1.59 11.60
N TRP A 174 -4.70 2.08 12.58
CA TRP A 174 -4.20 2.87 13.68
C TRP A 174 -3.50 2.06 14.76
N ARG A 175 -3.99 0.85 15.06
CA ARG A 175 -3.48 -0.01 16.12
C ARG A 175 -2.68 -1.21 15.64
N GLY A 176 -2.74 -1.54 14.36
CA GLY A 176 -1.98 -2.65 13.78
C GLY A 176 -2.33 -4.03 14.31
N TYR A 177 -3.53 -4.25 14.82
CA TYR A 177 -3.98 -5.50 15.45
C TYR A 177 -3.65 -6.74 14.63
N GLY A 178 -2.62 -7.50 15.05
CA GLY A 178 -2.33 -8.83 14.54
C GLY A 178 -2.06 -8.99 13.04
N ILE A 179 -1.87 -7.88 12.31
CA ILE A 179 -1.78 -7.86 10.85
C ILE A 179 -0.39 -7.49 10.34
N TYR A 180 0.60 -7.87 11.08
CA TYR A 180 1.98 -7.51 10.83
C TYR A 180 2.42 -7.60 9.35
N PRO A 181 2.21 -8.73 8.63
CA PRO A 181 2.56 -8.83 7.21
C PRO A 181 1.77 -7.87 6.33
N GLN A 182 0.50 -7.65 6.65
CA GLN A 182 -0.37 -6.74 5.91
C GLN A 182 0.11 -5.29 6.02
N LEU A 183 0.59 -4.85 7.18
CA LEU A 183 1.16 -3.50 7.36
C LEU A 183 2.37 -3.26 6.47
N TRP A 184 3.25 -4.25 6.32
CA TRP A 184 4.36 -4.18 5.39
C TRP A 184 3.87 -3.97 3.95
N ALA A 185 2.92 -4.81 3.52
CA ALA A 185 2.34 -4.70 2.20
C ALA A 185 1.62 -3.37 2.00
N MET A 186 0.86 -2.89 2.99
CA MET A 186 0.15 -1.61 2.94
C MET A 186 1.10 -0.43 2.69
N VAL A 187 2.26 -0.42 3.33
CA VAL A 187 3.24 0.67 3.18
C VAL A 187 3.99 0.57 1.86
N VAL A 188 4.29 -0.65 1.38
CA VAL A 188 5.06 -0.87 0.13
C VAL A 188 4.18 -0.77 -1.11
N MET A 189 2.90 -1.11 -1.03
CA MET A 189 1.98 -1.15 -2.17
C MET A 189 1.83 0.19 -2.91
N PRO A 190 1.63 1.35 -2.27
CA PRO A 190 1.50 2.61 -2.99
C PRO A 190 2.74 2.99 -3.81
N PRO A 191 3.98 2.88 -3.29
CA PRO A 191 5.19 3.02 -4.09
C PRO A 191 5.30 2.02 -5.24
N ALA A 192 4.91 0.75 -5.00
CA ALA A 192 4.88 -0.28 -6.04
C ALA A 192 3.96 0.14 -7.20
N LEU A 193 2.71 0.52 -6.88
CA LEU A 193 1.75 1.01 -7.88
C LEU A 193 2.29 2.22 -8.65
N ALA A 194 2.89 3.20 -7.96
CA ALA A 194 3.40 4.41 -8.59
C ALA A 194 4.56 4.14 -9.56
N ILE A 195 5.51 3.28 -9.17
CA ILE A 195 6.64 2.92 -10.04
C ILE A 195 6.17 2.02 -11.18
N CYS A 196 5.31 1.04 -10.92
CA CYS A 196 4.77 0.17 -11.96
C CYS A 196 3.93 0.93 -12.99
N TYR A 197 3.10 1.86 -12.54
CA TYR A 197 2.38 2.75 -13.44
C TYR A 197 3.32 3.53 -14.37
N ARG A 198 4.45 4.01 -13.83
CA ARG A 198 5.49 4.63 -14.64
C ARG A 198 6.13 3.65 -15.64
N VAL A 199 6.36 2.39 -15.25
CA VAL A 199 6.83 1.36 -16.19
C VAL A 199 5.82 1.15 -17.31
N LEU A 200 4.52 1.06 -16.98
CA LEU A 200 3.47 0.91 -18.01
C LEU A 200 3.49 2.07 -19.01
N ARG A 201 3.72 3.30 -18.57
CA ARG A 201 3.75 4.49 -19.41
C ARG A 201 5.04 4.68 -20.19
N GLU A 202 6.17 4.59 -19.50
CA GLU A 202 7.48 5.01 -20.02
C GLU A 202 8.35 3.84 -20.46
N GLY A 203 8.10 2.62 -19.95
CA GLY A 203 8.96 1.45 -20.20
C GLY A 203 10.31 1.52 -19.49
N ARG A 204 10.38 2.22 -18.34
CA ARG A 204 11.61 2.42 -17.56
C ARG A 204 11.36 2.14 -16.08
N GLY A 205 12.39 1.63 -15.37
CA GLY A 205 12.32 1.40 -13.92
C GLY A 205 11.89 -0.02 -13.55
N TYR A 206 12.02 -1.00 -14.42
CA TYR A 206 11.66 -2.40 -14.18
C TYR A 206 12.28 -2.98 -12.91
N PHE A 207 13.56 -2.70 -12.65
CA PHE A 207 14.23 -3.20 -11.43
C PHE A 207 13.48 -2.80 -10.15
N TRP A 208 13.21 -1.51 -9.95
CA TRP A 208 12.50 -1.03 -8.77
C TRP A 208 11.04 -1.48 -8.74
N ALA A 209 10.39 -1.55 -9.89
CA ALA A 209 9.04 -2.07 -10.01
C ALA A 209 8.97 -3.54 -9.57
N THR A 210 9.88 -4.38 -10.06
CA THR A 210 9.97 -5.80 -9.70
C THR A 210 10.26 -5.97 -8.21
N LEU A 211 11.22 -5.21 -7.67
CA LEU A 211 11.57 -5.28 -6.25
C LEU A 211 10.38 -4.93 -5.34
N LEU A 212 9.69 -3.82 -5.63
CA LEU A 212 8.54 -3.38 -4.83
C LEU A 212 7.32 -4.30 -4.98
N LEU A 213 7.06 -4.82 -6.19
CA LEU A 213 5.99 -5.80 -6.41
C LEU A 213 6.28 -7.12 -5.70
N ALA A 214 7.50 -7.64 -5.82
CA ALA A 214 7.93 -8.84 -5.11
C ALA A 214 7.83 -8.63 -3.59
N ALA A 215 8.30 -7.49 -3.09
CA ALA A 215 8.18 -7.16 -1.67
C ALA A 215 6.72 -7.08 -1.22
N THR A 216 5.82 -6.48 -2.01
CA THR A 216 4.39 -6.44 -1.70
C THR A 216 3.79 -7.84 -1.66
N LEU A 217 4.07 -8.68 -2.68
CA LEU A 217 3.57 -10.05 -2.76
C LEU A 217 4.06 -10.92 -1.61
N MET A 218 5.36 -10.85 -1.30
CA MET A 218 5.99 -11.62 -0.23
C MET A 218 5.70 -11.07 1.17
N SER A 219 5.21 -9.85 1.27
CA SER A 219 4.65 -9.32 2.52
C SER A 219 3.21 -9.75 2.71
N HIS A 220 2.38 -9.74 1.67
CA HIS A 220 0.98 -10.15 1.74
C HIS A 220 0.46 -10.57 0.37
N LEU A 221 0.14 -11.86 0.20
CA LEU A 221 -0.21 -12.46 -1.08
C LEU A 221 -1.43 -11.78 -1.72
N ILE A 222 -2.46 -11.49 -0.93
CA ILE A 222 -3.68 -10.82 -1.40
C ILE A 222 -3.36 -9.41 -1.92
N TYR A 223 -2.55 -8.63 -1.18
CA TYR A 223 -2.13 -7.29 -1.64
C TYR A 223 -1.34 -7.36 -2.95
N GLY A 224 -0.46 -8.35 -3.07
CA GLY A 224 0.26 -8.59 -4.33
C GLY A 224 -0.69 -8.84 -5.49
N SER A 225 -1.70 -9.70 -5.29
CA SER A 225 -2.72 -10.02 -6.30
C SER A 225 -3.56 -8.78 -6.67
N ILE A 226 -4.00 -8.00 -5.67
CA ILE A 226 -4.75 -6.74 -5.88
C ILE A 226 -3.93 -5.76 -6.71
N VAL A 227 -2.62 -5.64 -6.45
CA VAL A 227 -1.73 -4.76 -7.23
C VAL A 227 -1.70 -5.18 -8.70
N PHE A 228 -1.54 -6.47 -9.01
CA PHE A 228 -1.54 -6.94 -10.39
C PHE A 228 -2.87 -6.72 -11.09
N LEU A 229 -3.99 -6.97 -10.43
CA LEU A 229 -5.33 -6.65 -10.95
C LEU A 229 -5.47 -5.15 -11.22
N THR A 230 -5.04 -4.32 -10.28
CA THR A 230 -5.06 -2.87 -10.43
C THR A 230 -4.22 -2.41 -11.63
N LEU A 231 -3.00 -2.94 -11.78
CA LEU A 231 -2.15 -2.63 -12.92
C LEU A 231 -2.78 -3.08 -14.24
N GLY A 232 -3.46 -4.24 -14.25
CA GLY A 232 -4.24 -4.71 -15.39
C GLY A 232 -5.29 -3.67 -15.82
N VAL A 233 -6.08 -3.15 -14.89
CA VAL A 233 -7.06 -2.09 -15.15
C VAL A 233 -6.38 -0.80 -15.62
N LEU A 234 -5.26 -0.41 -14.99
CA LEU A 234 -4.52 0.81 -15.36
C LEU A 234 -3.92 0.75 -16.78
N THR A 235 -3.76 -0.45 -17.38
CA THR A 235 -3.34 -0.54 -18.79
C THR A 235 -4.35 0.05 -19.75
N PHE A 236 -5.64 0.03 -19.40
CA PHE A 236 -6.75 0.53 -20.21
C PHE A 236 -7.05 2.03 -20.01
N LEU A 237 -6.36 2.71 -19.08
CA LEU A 237 -6.63 4.13 -18.85
C LEU A 237 -6.40 4.94 -20.13
N PRO A 238 -7.37 5.78 -20.52
CA PRO A 238 -7.24 6.63 -21.68
C PRO A 238 -6.16 7.68 -21.48
N THR A 239 -5.28 7.83 -22.45
CA THR A 239 -4.41 9.02 -22.61
C THR A 239 -5.03 9.95 -23.63
N THR A 240 -4.61 11.21 -23.62
CA THR A 240 -5.06 12.20 -24.63
C THR A 240 -4.86 11.72 -26.10
N ARG A 241 -3.99 10.73 -26.30
CA ARG A 241 -3.75 10.07 -27.59
C ARG A 241 -4.71 8.90 -27.87
N LEU A 242 -5.48 8.46 -26.89
CA LEU A 242 -6.33 7.26 -26.99
C LEU A 242 -7.66 7.47 -27.70
N LEU A 243 -8.01 8.70 -28.04
CA LEU A 243 -9.13 8.99 -28.94
C LEU A 243 -8.70 8.86 -30.42
N THR A 244 -7.49 8.37 -30.70
CA THR A 244 -6.92 8.19 -32.03
C THR A 244 -6.82 6.71 -32.38
N SER A 245 -6.57 6.40 -33.67
CA SER A 245 -6.34 5.06 -34.19
C SER A 245 -5.16 4.30 -33.56
N GLU A 246 -4.34 4.97 -32.72
CA GLU A 246 -3.20 4.36 -32.01
C GLU A 246 -3.58 3.66 -30.69
N PHE A 247 -4.84 3.74 -30.25
CA PHE A 247 -5.31 3.13 -28.99
C PHE A 247 -4.91 1.67 -28.79
N PRO A 248 -5.20 0.75 -29.75
CA PRO A 248 -4.86 -0.66 -29.56
C PRO A 248 -3.35 -0.90 -29.41
N ARG A 249 -2.52 -0.12 -30.11
CA ARG A 249 -1.07 -0.23 -30.04
C ARG A 249 -0.53 0.20 -28.67
N VAL A 250 -1.09 1.25 -28.07
CA VAL A 250 -0.68 1.72 -26.74
C VAL A 250 -1.07 0.71 -25.66
N ILE A 251 -2.30 0.17 -25.71
CA ILE A 251 -2.73 -0.89 -24.78
C ILE A 251 -1.82 -2.11 -24.93
N TRP A 252 -1.58 -2.58 -26.14
CA TRP A 252 -0.73 -3.73 -26.38
C TRP A 252 0.69 -3.52 -25.83
N MET A 253 1.25 -2.33 -25.98
CA MET A 253 2.55 -1.98 -25.43
C MET A 253 2.53 -2.01 -23.89
N ARG A 254 1.49 -1.49 -23.25
CA ARG A 254 1.34 -1.52 -21.78
C ARG A 254 1.17 -2.96 -21.27
N TRP A 255 0.39 -3.78 -21.95
CA TRP A 255 0.24 -5.19 -21.63
C TRP A 255 1.55 -5.96 -21.74
N LYS A 256 2.34 -5.74 -22.79
CA LYS A 256 3.69 -6.33 -22.88
C LYS A 256 4.56 -5.95 -21.68
N ARG A 257 4.53 -4.68 -21.29
CA ARG A 257 5.30 -4.21 -20.13
C ARG A 257 4.82 -4.83 -18.82
N LEU A 258 3.50 -4.97 -18.64
CA LEU A 258 2.92 -5.65 -17.49
C LEU A 258 3.31 -7.14 -17.46
N LEU A 259 3.27 -7.82 -18.59
CA LEU A 259 3.69 -9.23 -18.70
C LEU A 259 5.17 -9.40 -18.35
N ILE A 260 6.05 -8.50 -18.81
CA ILE A 260 7.46 -8.51 -18.43
C ILE A 260 7.61 -8.37 -16.91
N LEU A 261 6.89 -7.42 -16.29
CA LEU A 261 6.90 -7.26 -14.85
C LEU A 261 6.42 -8.52 -14.13
N LEU A 262 5.31 -9.12 -14.59
CA LEU A 262 4.79 -10.36 -14.04
C LEU A 262 5.83 -11.48 -14.08
N VAL A 263 6.44 -11.70 -15.23
CA VAL A 263 7.50 -12.73 -15.39
C VAL A 263 8.67 -12.45 -14.45
N MET A 264 9.14 -11.20 -14.37
CA MET A 264 10.25 -10.84 -13.48
C MET A 264 9.90 -11.09 -12.00
N VAL A 265 8.68 -10.74 -11.57
CA VAL A 265 8.24 -10.99 -10.18
C VAL A 265 8.12 -12.49 -9.92
N VAL A 266 7.49 -13.24 -10.83
CA VAL A 266 7.35 -14.71 -10.69
C VAL A 266 8.74 -15.36 -10.60
N VAL A 267 9.71 -14.96 -11.42
CA VAL A 267 11.08 -15.49 -11.35
C VAL A 267 11.72 -15.20 -9.98
N VAL A 268 11.62 -13.95 -9.50
CA VAL A 268 12.23 -13.56 -8.21
C VAL A 268 11.55 -14.24 -7.02
N THR A 269 10.24 -14.48 -7.10
CA THR A 269 9.44 -15.07 -6.01
C THR A 269 9.18 -16.58 -6.20
N SER A 270 9.80 -17.21 -7.21
CA SER A 270 9.54 -18.60 -7.56
C SER A 270 9.79 -19.60 -6.41
N TYR A 271 10.80 -19.33 -5.59
CA TYR A 271 11.13 -20.16 -4.43
C TYR A 271 10.00 -20.20 -3.39
N PHE A 272 9.14 -19.18 -3.34
CA PHE A 272 7.95 -19.13 -2.51
C PHE A 272 6.71 -19.62 -3.27
N LEU A 273 6.51 -19.14 -4.50
CA LEU A 273 5.31 -19.46 -5.28
C LEU A 273 5.27 -20.93 -5.73
N ALA A 274 6.42 -21.55 -6.02
CA ALA A 274 6.44 -22.94 -6.46
C ALA A 274 5.98 -23.91 -5.36
N PRO A 275 6.52 -23.88 -4.12
CA PRO A 275 5.98 -24.69 -3.02
C PRO A 275 4.50 -24.40 -2.76
N LEU A 276 4.12 -23.12 -2.68
CA LEU A 276 2.73 -22.72 -2.44
C LEU A 276 1.76 -23.36 -3.45
N ILE A 277 2.12 -23.45 -4.74
CA ILE A 277 1.27 -24.02 -5.78
C ILE A 277 1.31 -25.55 -5.75
N LEU A 278 2.50 -26.14 -5.58
CA LEU A 278 2.69 -27.59 -5.60
C LEU A 278 2.07 -28.29 -4.39
N ASP A 279 2.11 -27.62 -3.23
CA ASP A 279 1.63 -28.16 -1.97
C ASP A 279 0.16 -27.83 -1.66
N GLN A 280 -0.52 -27.13 -2.57
CA GLN A 280 -1.96 -26.84 -2.47
C GLN A 280 -2.83 -28.07 -2.11
N PRO A 281 -2.59 -29.29 -2.63
CA PRO A 281 -3.38 -30.45 -2.27
C PRO A 281 -3.26 -30.87 -0.79
N TYR A 282 -2.23 -30.41 -0.09
CA TYR A 282 -2.01 -30.70 1.34
C TYR A 282 -2.59 -29.60 2.25
N LEU A 283 -3.11 -28.52 1.70
CA LEU A 283 -3.82 -27.49 2.47
C LEU A 283 -5.13 -28.06 3.00
N ASN A 284 -5.24 -28.08 4.32
CA ASN A 284 -6.48 -28.46 4.97
C ASN A 284 -7.43 -27.26 5.00
N LEU A 285 -8.60 -27.42 4.38
CA LEU A 285 -9.67 -26.45 4.52
C LEU A 285 -10.34 -26.66 5.87
N SER A 286 -10.34 -25.63 6.72
CA SER A 286 -11.04 -25.66 8.00
C SER A 286 -12.54 -25.84 7.77
N VAL A 287 -13.08 -26.94 8.27
CA VAL A 287 -14.54 -27.17 8.25
C VAL A 287 -15.28 -26.31 9.28
N LEU A 288 -14.53 -25.64 10.15
CA LEU A 288 -15.07 -24.78 11.21
C LEU A 288 -15.18 -23.31 10.78
N GLU A 289 -14.54 -22.94 9.68
CA GLU A 289 -14.61 -21.57 9.15
C GLU A 289 -15.84 -21.42 8.25
N ASP A 290 -16.57 -20.34 8.49
CA ASP A 290 -17.70 -19.99 7.62
C ASP A 290 -17.16 -19.58 6.23
N PRO A 291 -17.55 -20.29 5.15
CA PRO A 291 -17.12 -19.93 3.79
C PRO A 291 -17.41 -18.48 3.41
N ARG A 292 -18.39 -17.83 4.06
CA ARG A 292 -18.72 -16.41 3.85
C ARG A 292 -17.62 -15.46 4.29
N LEU A 293 -16.68 -15.89 5.13
CA LEU A 293 -15.51 -15.08 5.51
C LEU A 293 -14.57 -14.84 4.33
N TYR A 294 -14.61 -15.71 3.32
CA TYR A 294 -13.78 -15.61 2.11
C TYR A 294 -14.52 -15.01 0.91
N ASP A 295 -15.78 -14.64 1.10
CA ASP A 295 -16.59 -14.06 0.04
C ASP A 295 -16.59 -12.53 0.13
N SER A 296 -16.72 -11.87 -1.02
CA SER A 296 -16.92 -10.43 -1.10
C SER A 296 -18.32 -10.06 -0.60
N TYR A 297 -18.45 -8.94 0.11
CA TYR A 297 -19.78 -8.38 0.41
C TYR A 297 -20.59 -8.07 -0.85
N GLY A 298 -19.91 -7.86 -1.97
CA GLY A 298 -20.51 -7.56 -3.26
C GLY A 298 -21.08 -6.14 -3.36
N TYR A 299 -21.26 -5.69 -4.58
CA TYR A 299 -21.76 -4.34 -4.89
C TYR A 299 -23.15 -4.05 -4.32
N SER A 300 -23.98 -5.09 -4.16
CA SER A 300 -25.34 -4.96 -3.63
C SER A 300 -25.38 -4.52 -2.15
N VAL A 301 -24.33 -4.79 -1.40
CA VAL A 301 -24.16 -4.35 -0.02
C VAL A 301 -23.33 -3.05 0.03
N LEU A 302 -22.22 -3.02 -0.70
CA LEU A 302 -21.25 -1.93 -0.61
C LEU A 302 -21.78 -0.59 -1.17
N LEU A 303 -22.50 -0.61 -2.30
CA LEU A 303 -23.01 0.64 -2.89
C LEU A 303 -24.11 1.30 -2.04
N PRO A 304 -25.10 0.58 -1.51
CA PRO A 304 -26.03 1.17 -0.55
C PRO A 304 -25.35 1.68 0.74
N ALA A 305 -24.40 0.93 1.29
CA ALA A 305 -23.64 1.35 2.47
C ALA A 305 -22.81 2.63 2.20
N LEU A 306 -22.19 2.73 1.02
CA LEU A 306 -21.51 3.95 0.57
C LEU A 306 -22.49 5.13 0.45
N ALA A 307 -23.65 4.91 -0.19
CA ALA A 307 -24.66 5.95 -0.39
C ALA A 307 -25.26 6.46 0.93
N ARG A 308 -25.35 5.60 1.95
CA ARG A 308 -25.81 5.98 3.30
C ARG A 308 -24.72 6.57 4.18
N GLY A 309 -23.45 6.56 3.76
CA GLY A 309 -22.31 7.04 4.55
C GLY A 309 -21.81 6.01 5.57
N GLU A 310 -22.28 4.78 5.55
CA GLU A 310 -21.91 3.73 6.52
C GLU A 310 -20.44 3.28 6.35
N LEU A 311 -19.90 3.29 5.12
CA LEU A 311 -18.55 2.82 4.84
C LEU A 311 -17.43 3.69 5.43
N PHE A 312 -17.62 5.01 5.47
CA PHE A 312 -16.56 5.94 5.88
C PHE A 312 -16.95 6.83 7.06
N ASP A 313 -18.23 6.97 7.37
CA ASP A 313 -18.75 7.92 8.36
C ASP A 313 -19.44 7.24 9.55
N PHE A 314 -19.67 5.91 9.53
CA PHE A 314 -20.24 5.10 10.63
C PHE A 314 -21.46 5.72 11.30
N ASP A 315 -22.56 5.85 10.54
CA ASP A 315 -23.82 6.47 10.99
C ASP A 315 -23.69 7.90 11.53
N ARG A 316 -22.52 8.54 11.33
CA ARG A 316 -22.32 9.97 11.59
C ARG A 316 -22.73 10.79 10.37
N PHE A 317 -22.65 12.11 10.48
CA PHE A 317 -22.85 12.97 9.32
C PHE A 317 -21.87 12.60 8.20
N PRO A 318 -22.32 12.34 6.95
CA PRO A 318 -21.54 11.68 5.90
C PRO A 318 -20.50 12.63 5.25
N SER A 319 -19.62 13.22 6.06
CA SER A 319 -18.62 14.19 5.63
C SER A 319 -17.61 13.60 4.64
N PHE A 320 -17.11 12.39 4.94
CA PHE A 320 -16.13 11.72 4.09
C PHE A 320 -16.76 11.20 2.80
N THR A 321 -17.95 10.65 2.88
CA THR A 321 -18.72 10.22 1.70
C THR A 321 -19.00 11.41 0.77
N ILE A 322 -19.36 12.57 1.31
CA ILE A 322 -19.56 13.79 0.51
C ILE A 322 -18.24 14.25 -0.12
N LEU A 323 -17.15 14.30 0.63
CA LEU A 323 -15.83 14.69 0.12
C LEU A 323 -15.35 13.72 -0.96
N LEU A 324 -15.56 12.41 -0.77
CA LEU A 324 -15.27 11.39 -1.76
C LEU A 324 -16.07 11.62 -3.05
N ALA A 325 -17.39 11.86 -2.95
CA ALA A 325 -18.25 12.12 -4.10
C ALA A 325 -17.82 13.38 -4.87
N ILE A 326 -17.46 14.46 -4.15
CA ILE A 326 -16.93 15.69 -4.76
C ILE A 326 -15.59 15.39 -5.45
N GLY A 327 -14.66 14.71 -4.77
CA GLY A 327 -13.36 14.36 -5.32
C GLY A 327 -13.48 13.47 -6.57
N PHE A 328 -14.36 12.47 -6.53
CA PHE A 328 -14.67 11.60 -7.65
C PHE A 328 -15.23 12.39 -8.84
N GLY A 329 -16.18 13.29 -8.59
CA GLY A 329 -16.74 14.18 -9.61
C GLY A 329 -15.69 15.11 -10.25
N ILE A 330 -14.75 15.66 -9.44
CA ILE A 330 -13.63 16.45 -9.95
C ILE A 330 -12.71 15.61 -10.82
N CYS A 331 -12.41 14.38 -10.39
CA CYS A 331 -11.58 13.46 -11.17
C CYS A 331 -12.26 13.12 -12.51
N LEU A 332 -13.54 12.81 -12.51
CA LEU A 332 -14.29 12.54 -13.73
C LEU A 332 -14.35 13.78 -14.65
N ARG A 333 -14.54 14.98 -14.10
CA ARG A 333 -14.53 16.21 -14.92
C ARG A 333 -13.17 16.44 -15.59
N ARG A 334 -12.08 15.98 -14.96
CA ARG A 334 -10.70 16.08 -15.48
C ARG A 334 -10.23 14.79 -16.17
N TRP A 335 -11.14 13.97 -16.65
CA TRP A 335 -10.86 12.65 -17.25
C TRP A 335 -9.81 12.67 -18.39
N ARG A 336 -9.61 13.82 -19.04
CA ARG A 336 -8.59 13.98 -20.09
C ARG A 336 -7.16 13.92 -19.55
N GLU A 337 -6.96 14.19 -18.27
CA GLU A 337 -5.68 14.03 -17.61
C GLU A 337 -5.64 12.65 -16.92
N GLU A 338 -4.90 11.71 -17.47
CA GLU A 338 -4.84 10.31 -17.04
C GLU A 338 -4.67 10.15 -15.52
N ARG A 339 -3.86 11.02 -14.87
CA ARG A 339 -3.64 10.98 -13.41
C ARG A 339 -4.91 11.05 -12.57
N TYR A 340 -5.95 11.75 -13.03
CA TYR A 340 -7.21 11.85 -12.31
C TYR A 340 -8.11 10.62 -12.50
N LEU A 341 -7.87 9.81 -13.54
CA LEU A 341 -8.58 8.55 -13.72
C LEU A 341 -8.02 7.41 -12.88
N ILE A 342 -6.76 7.54 -12.40
CA ILE A 342 -6.15 6.51 -11.56
C ILE A 342 -6.94 6.28 -10.26
N PRO A 343 -7.23 7.30 -9.41
CA PRO A 343 -8.03 7.09 -8.22
C PRO A 343 -9.45 6.62 -8.53
N VAL A 344 -10.05 7.06 -9.63
CA VAL A 344 -11.36 6.56 -10.06
C VAL A 344 -11.29 5.06 -10.37
N ALA A 345 -10.31 4.62 -11.16
CA ALA A 345 -10.14 3.23 -11.53
C ALA A 345 -9.84 2.34 -10.31
N ILE A 346 -8.93 2.79 -9.44
CA ILE A 346 -8.56 2.07 -8.20
C ILE A 346 -9.78 1.94 -7.29
N PHE A 347 -10.46 3.05 -7.01
CA PHE A 347 -11.62 3.06 -6.14
C PHE A 347 -12.74 2.17 -6.67
N SER A 348 -13.06 2.29 -7.98
CA SER A 348 -14.11 1.46 -8.59
C SER A 348 -13.78 -0.02 -8.58
N LEU A 349 -12.51 -0.38 -8.82
CA LEU A 349 -12.06 -1.77 -8.79
C LEU A 349 -12.09 -2.37 -7.37
N TRP A 350 -11.64 -1.59 -6.36
CA TRP A 350 -11.52 -2.11 -5.00
C TRP A 350 -12.85 -2.06 -4.22
N LEU A 351 -13.81 -1.30 -4.70
CA LEU A 351 -15.16 -1.27 -4.14
C LEU A 351 -16.02 -2.46 -4.61
N LEU A 352 -15.77 -2.98 -5.81
CA LEU A 352 -16.54 -4.07 -6.45
C LEU A 352 -15.94 -5.44 -6.18
#